data_7d9696a2545b03a41d1ea439ec19ae33
#
_entry.id   7d9696a2545b03a41d1ea439ec19ae33
#
_cell.length_a   1.000
_cell.length_b   1.000
_cell.length_c   1.000
_cell.angle_alpha   90.00
_cell.angle_beta   90.00
_cell.angle_gamma   90.00
#
_symmetry.space_group_name_H-M   'P 1'
#
loop_
_entity.id
_entity.type
_entity.pdbx_description
1 polymer ?
#
loop_
_entity_poly.entity_id
_entity_poly.type
_entity_poly.pdbx_seq_one_letter_code
_entity_poly.pdbx_strand_id
1 'polypeptide(L)'
;MPLTVIWVFFDLGSTLIDETAADTRRIKEMISGTDVTEEAYREKRLEMIRKGRNGDLSEMEYFSLTKTPWHSEDEIPYPDAVPTLIELKRRGYKLGVIANQNYGTERRLKNWNLHQFFDIIAASAELGVAKPDPAIFEWALKQADCCPQNAVMVGDRMDNDMAPANRLGIHSIRLKRGLGAYHEPQSDDEIPEHTISKLSELLDLL
;
A
#
# COMPACT_ATOMS: atom_id res chain seq x y z
N MET A 1 9.93 -25.19 -7.08
CA MET A 1 8.62 -25.73 -6.63
C MET A 1 7.65 -24.57 -6.65
N PRO A 2 6.39 -24.75 -6.99
CA PRO A 2 5.42 -23.65 -6.85
C PRO A 2 5.33 -23.24 -5.38
N LEU A 3 5.19 -21.93 -5.14
CA LEU A 3 5.02 -21.39 -3.81
C LEU A 3 3.75 -21.99 -3.17
N THR A 4 3.86 -22.55 -1.96
CA THR A 4 2.66 -23.03 -1.23
C THR A 4 2.03 -21.85 -0.49
N VAL A 5 1.67 -20.80 -1.23
CA VAL A 5 0.99 -19.63 -0.67
C VAL A 5 -0.45 -20.00 -0.33
N ILE A 6 -0.89 -19.63 0.86
CA ILE A 6 -2.27 -19.80 1.35
C ILE A 6 -2.92 -18.43 1.55
N TRP A 7 -2.15 -17.45 2.03
CA TRP A 7 -2.61 -16.11 2.33
C TRP A 7 -1.99 -15.06 1.40
N VAL A 8 -2.83 -14.17 0.89
CA VAL A 8 -2.40 -12.98 0.15
C VAL A 8 -2.81 -11.75 0.94
N PHE A 9 -1.82 -11.03 1.46
CA PHE A 9 -2.03 -9.76 2.16
C PHE A 9 -1.80 -8.61 1.20
N PHE A 10 -2.67 -7.61 1.26
CA PHE A 10 -2.61 -6.43 0.42
C PHE A 10 -2.42 -5.16 1.26
N ASP A 11 -1.60 -4.26 0.77
CA ASP A 11 -1.75 -2.85 1.07
C ASP A 11 -3.02 -2.29 0.39
N LEU A 12 -3.47 -1.09 0.78
CA LEU A 12 -4.64 -0.44 0.20
C LEU A 12 -4.29 0.70 -0.74
N GLY A 13 -3.69 1.77 -0.24
CA GLY A 13 -3.37 2.97 -1.01
C GLY A 13 -2.41 2.67 -2.15
N SER A 14 -2.66 3.20 -3.34
CA SER A 14 -1.85 2.92 -4.54
C SER A 14 -1.69 1.44 -4.89
N THR A 15 -2.33 0.52 -4.16
CA THR A 15 -2.34 -0.93 -4.41
C THR A 15 -3.71 -1.37 -4.90
N LEU A 16 -4.72 -1.32 -4.05
CA LEU A 16 -6.12 -1.61 -4.38
C LEU A 16 -6.95 -0.34 -4.64
N ILE A 17 -6.53 0.77 -4.05
CA ILE A 17 -7.24 2.05 -4.03
C ILE A 17 -6.44 3.11 -4.78
N ASP A 18 -7.09 3.76 -5.73
CA ASP A 18 -6.57 4.94 -6.43
C ASP A 18 -6.81 6.17 -5.58
N GLU A 19 -5.72 6.76 -5.11
CA GLU A 19 -5.68 7.96 -4.27
C GLU A 19 -5.38 9.23 -5.07
N THR A 20 -5.28 9.13 -6.40
CA THR A 20 -4.81 10.23 -7.26
C THR A 20 -5.67 11.49 -7.13
N ALA A 21 -6.99 11.35 -7.04
CA ALA A 21 -7.90 12.49 -6.91
C ALA A 21 -7.77 13.16 -5.53
N ALA A 22 -7.73 12.35 -4.45
CA ALA A 22 -7.53 12.82 -3.08
C ALA A 22 -6.18 13.53 -2.92
N ASP A 23 -5.10 12.96 -3.45
CA ASP A 23 -3.76 13.54 -3.44
C ASP A 23 -3.72 14.87 -4.21
N THR A 24 -4.30 14.91 -5.41
CA THR A 24 -4.34 16.13 -6.23
C THR A 24 -5.09 17.26 -5.53
N ARG A 25 -6.24 16.96 -4.92
CA ARG A 25 -7.02 17.94 -4.16
C ARG A 25 -6.21 18.48 -2.97
N ARG A 26 -5.61 17.59 -2.20
CA ARG A 26 -4.79 17.93 -1.04
C ARG A 26 -3.60 18.81 -1.41
N ILE A 27 -2.88 18.50 -2.50
CA ILE A 27 -1.78 19.34 -2.98
C ILE A 27 -2.27 20.75 -3.28
N LYS A 28 -3.37 20.89 -4.02
CA LYS A 28 -3.95 22.20 -4.36
C LYS A 28 -4.34 23.01 -3.11
N GLU A 29 -4.89 22.36 -2.11
CA GLU A 29 -5.22 23.01 -0.83
C GLU A 29 -3.95 23.46 -0.08
N MET A 30 -2.91 22.61 -0.03
CA MET A 30 -1.65 22.96 0.65
C MET A 30 -0.90 24.13 0.03
N ILE A 31 -0.87 24.21 -1.31
CA ILE A 31 -0.15 25.26 -2.04
C ILE A 31 -0.98 26.55 -2.22
N SER A 32 -2.28 26.51 -1.89
CA SER A 32 -3.18 27.65 -2.06
C SER A 32 -2.69 28.86 -1.26
N GLY A 33 -2.55 30.01 -1.95
CA GLY A 33 -2.06 31.24 -1.35
C GLY A 33 -0.54 31.31 -1.14
N THR A 34 0.20 30.38 -1.73
CA THR A 34 1.69 30.37 -1.76
C THR A 34 2.20 30.59 -3.18
N ASP A 35 3.51 30.79 -3.32
CA ASP A 35 4.18 30.87 -4.62
C ASP A 35 4.59 29.49 -5.17
N VAL A 36 4.23 28.39 -4.48
CA VAL A 36 4.55 27.01 -4.88
C VAL A 36 3.57 26.55 -5.96
N THR A 37 4.07 26.11 -7.10
CA THR A 37 3.24 25.52 -8.15
C THR A 37 3.05 24.03 -7.92
N GLU A 38 1.94 23.46 -8.44
CA GLU A 38 1.69 22.02 -8.38
C GLU A 38 2.82 21.21 -9.03
N GLU A 39 3.37 21.71 -10.15
CA GLU A 39 4.48 21.09 -10.86
C GLU A 39 5.74 21.02 -9.98
N ALA A 40 6.17 22.14 -9.40
CA ALA A 40 7.32 22.20 -8.50
C ALA A 40 7.15 21.28 -7.28
N TYR A 41 5.94 21.23 -6.72
CA TYR A 41 5.62 20.33 -5.60
C TYR A 41 5.78 18.86 -6.01
N ARG A 42 5.20 18.45 -7.15
CA ARG A 42 5.27 17.06 -7.65
C ARG A 42 6.69 16.65 -8.05
N GLU A 43 7.45 17.54 -8.70
CA GLU A 43 8.87 17.28 -9.01
C GLU A 43 9.67 17.02 -7.74
N LYS A 44 9.50 17.89 -6.72
CA LYS A 44 10.19 17.74 -5.45
C LYS A 44 9.81 16.45 -4.74
N ARG A 45 8.54 16.08 -4.76
CA ARG A 45 8.05 14.81 -4.21
C ARG A 45 8.73 13.62 -4.86
N LEU A 46 8.80 13.58 -6.20
CA LEU A 46 9.47 12.50 -6.92
C LEU A 46 10.98 12.44 -6.60
N GLU A 47 11.65 13.60 -6.45
CA GLU A 47 13.04 13.64 -6.01
C GLU A 47 13.21 12.99 -4.61
N MET A 48 12.32 13.32 -3.68
CA MET A 48 12.37 12.80 -2.31
C MET A 48 12.09 11.28 -2.26
N ILE A 49 11.10 10.82 -3.04
CA ILE A 49 10.74 9.40 -3.14
C ILE A 49 11.92 8.59 -3.68
N ARG A 50 12.61 9.03 -4.73
CA ARG A 50 13.80 8.35 -5.27
C ARG A 50 14.96 8.26 -4.28
N LYS A 51 14.99 9.16 -3.30
CA LYS A 51 15.97 9.16 -2.20
C LYS A 51 15.50 8.35 -0.97
N GLY A 52 14.47 7.54 -1.10
CA GLY A 52 13.90 6.75 -0.01
C GLY A 52 13.24 7.57 1.10
N ARG A 53 12.86 8.82 0.82
CA ARG A 53 12.16 9.66 1.80
C ARG A 53 10.65 9.50 1.63
N ASN A 54 9.94 9.63 2.76
CA ASN A 54 8.48 9.66 2.73
C ASN A 54 8.03 10.97 2.04
N GLY A 55 7.48 10.82 0.84
CA GLY A 55 7.05 11.92 0.02
C GLY A 55 6.22 12.95 0.77
N ASP A 56 5.16 12.56 1.46
CA ASP A 56 4.19 13.48 2.08
C ASP A 56 4.75 14.45 3.12
N LEU A 57 5.80 14.06 3.84
CA LEU A 57 6.39 14.90 4.89
C LEU A 57 7.55 15.74 4.37
N SER A 58 8.39 15.15 3.55
CA SER A 58 9.66 15.76 3.15
C SER A 58 9.48 16.97 2.25
N GLU A 59 8.56 16.95 1.27
CA GLU A 59 8.29 18.10 0.43
C GLU A 59 7.48 19.19 1.14
N MET A 60 6.60 18.83 2.08
CA MET A 60 5.91 19.81 2.91
C MET A 60 6.91 20.60 3.76
N GLU A 61 7.87 19.92 4.41
CA GLU A 61 8.95 20.56 5.14
C GLU A 61 9.81 21.45 4.23
N TYR A 62 10.17 20.94 3.05
CA TYR A 62 10.98 21.69 2.08
C TYR A 62 10.34 23.02 1.66
N PHE A 63 9.03 23.01 1.41
CA PHE A 63 8.28 24.21 1.02
C PHE A 63 7.68 24.98 2.20
N SER A 64 7.90 24.53 3.44
CA SER A 64 7.29 25.11 4.66
C SER A 64 5.77 25.18 4.60
N LEU A 65 5.12 24.16 4.03
CA LEU A 65 3.67 24.10 3.86
C LEU A 65 2.99 23.51 5.09
N THR A 66 1.75 23.93 5.30
CA THR A 66 0.89 23.33 6.35
C THR A 66 0.10 22.18 5.78
N LYS A 67 0.10 21.05 6.51
CA LYS A 67 -0.65 19.85 6.15
C LYS A 67 -2.15 20.12 6.17
N THR A 68 -2.83 19.84 5.05
CA THR A 68 -4.29 19.87 4.94
C THR A 68 -4.89 18.48 5.20
N PRO A 69 -6.21 18.39 5.48
CA PRO A 69 -6.90 17.11 5.64
C PRO A 69 -6.74 16.19 4.42
N TRP A 70 -6.84 14.89 4.67
CA TRP A 70 -6.96 13.89 3.61
C TRP A 70 -8.42 13.66 3.25
N HIS A 71 -8.74 13.64 1.97
CA HIS A 71 -10.08 13.53 1.42
C HIS A 71 -10.38 12.10 0.96
N SER A 72 -10.67 11.22 1.90
CA SER A 72 -10.94 9.80 1.60
C SER A 72 -12.22 9.56 0.79
N GLU A 73 -13.08 10.56 0.65
CA GLU A 73 -14.25 10.53 -0.24
C GLU A 73 -13.89 10.56 -1.72
N ASP A 74 -12.68 11.01 -2.06
CA ASP A 74 -12.16 11.07 -3.43
C ASP A 74 -11.38 9.80 -3.83
N GLU A 75 -11.24 8.84 -2.91
CA GLU A 75 -10.59 7.56 -3.15
C GLU A 75 -11.54 6.56 -3.83
N ILE A 76 -11.05 5.82 -4.83
CA ILE A 76 -11.83 4.79 -5.54
C ILE A 76 -11.01 3.51 -5.73
N PRO A 77 -11.63 2.32 -5.74
CA PRO A 77 -10.92 1.10 -6.12
C PRO A 77 -10.38 1.17 -7.54
N TYR A 78 -9.16 0.65 -7.75
CA TYR A 78 -8.67 0.46 -9.12
C TYR A 78 -9.55 -0.55 -9.88
N PRO A 79 -9.71 -0.38 -11.21
CA PRO A 79 -10.58 -1.24 -12.01
C PRO A 79 -10.22 -2.72 -11.98
N ASP A 80 -8.93 -3.06 -11.77
CA ASP A 80 -8.44 -4.42 -11.70
C ASP A 80 -8.50 -5.04 -10.28
N ALA A 81 -8.87 -4.26 -9.25
CA ALA A 81 -8.91 -4.75 -7.87
C ALA A 81 -9.98 -5.84 -7.69
N VAL A 82 -11.25 -5.51 -7.94
CA VAL A 82 -12.36 -6.46 -7.71
C VAL A 82 -12.22 -7.73 -8.55
N PRO A 83 -11.95 -7.68 -9.88
CA PRO A 83 -11.77 -8.89 -10.68
C PRO A 83 -10.65 -9.80 -10.16
N THR A 84 -9.51 -9.22 -9.74
CA THR A 84 -8.39 -9.99 -9.21
C THR A 84 -8.73 -10.64 -7.88
N LEU A 85 -9.36 -9.91 -6.94
CA LEU A 85 -9.78 -10.46 -5.66
C LEU A 85 -10.78 -11.61 -5.81
N ILE A 86 -11.76 -11.48 -6.73
CA ILE A 86 -12.71 -12.55 -7.06
C ILE A 86 -11.96 -13.81 -7.51
N GLU A 87 -11.02 -13.67 -8.45
CA GLU A 87 -10.30 -14.81 -9.00
C GLU A 87 -9.39 -15.47 -7.96
N LEU A 88 -8.72 -14.70 -7.10
CA LEU A 88 -7.93 -15.25 -6.00
C LEU A 88 -8.78 -16.05 -5.02
N LYS A 89 -9.96 -15.51 -4.62
CA LYS A 89 -10.90 -16.27 -3.78
C LYS A 89 -11.39 -17.55 -4.46
N ARG A 90 -11.67 -17.49 -5.79
CA ARG A 90 -12.08 -18.67 -6.57
C ARG A 90 -11.00 -19.76 -6.60
N ARG A 91 -9.71 -19.37 -6.60
CA ARG A 91 -8.55 -20.27 -6.52
C ARG A 91 -8.31 -20.82 -5.11
N GLY A 92 -9.07 -20.35 -4.12
CA GLY A 92 -8.99 -20.83 -2.74
C GLY A 92 -8.04 -20.06 -1.82
N TYR A 93 -7.47 -18.94 -2.28
CA TYR A 93 -6.64 -18.10 -1.43
C TYR A 93 -7.48 -17.41 -0.35
N LYS A 94 -6.91 -17.31 0.85
CA LYS A 94 -7.39 -16.42 1.91
C LYS A 94 -6.78 -15.05 1.72
N LEU A 95 -7.57 -14.00 1.91
CA LEU A 95 -7.13 -12.63 1.66
C LEU A 95 -7.15 -11.79 2.92
N GLY A 96 -6.14 -10.96 3.10
CA GLY A 96 -6.05 -10.02 4.20
C GLY A 96 -5.59 -8.64 3.76
N VAL A 97 -5.75 -7.67 4.63
CA VAL A 97 -5.23 -6.31 4.49
C VAL A 97 -4.18 -6.06 5.56
N ILE A 98 -3.02 -5.48 5.17
CA ILE A 98 -2.04 -4.89 6.09
C ILE A 98 -1.74 -3.48 5.58
N ALA A 99 -2.34 -2.45 6.19
CA ALA A 99 -2.30 -1.10 5.65
C ALA A 99 -2.15 -0.01 6.73
N ASN A 100 -1.39 1.04 6.38
CA ASN A 100 -1.34 2.26 7.17
C ASN A 100 -2.56 3.12 6.83
N GLN A 101 -3.54 3.12 7.70
CA GLN A 101 -4.83 3.75 7.46
C GLN A 101 -5.32 4.53 8.70
N ASN A 102 -6.11 5.57 8.47
CA ASN A 102 -6.87 6.25 9.52
C ASN A 102 -8.02 5.36 10.03
N TYR A 103 -8.58 5.68 11.20
CA TYR A 103 -9.76 4.98 11.75
C TYR A 103 -10.90 4.85 10.75
N GLY A 104 -11.64 3.75 10.85
CA GLY A 104 -12.79 3.45 10.00
C GLY A 104 -12.47 2.73 8.71
N THR A 105 -11.36 2.00 8.64
CA THR A 105 -10.93 1.20 7.48
C THR A 105 -11.99 0.21 7.03
N GLU A 106 -12.61 -0.53 7.95
CA GLU A 106 -13.69 -1.46 7.59
C GLU A 106 -14.87 -0.77 6.91
N ARG A 107 -15.26 0.43 7.39
CA ARG A 107 -16.34 1.21 6.80
C ARG A 107 -16.00 1.63 5.37
N ARG A 108 -14.77 2.10 5.12
CA ARG A 108 -14.31 2.44 3.77
C ARG A 108 -14.32 1.23 2.85
N LEU A 109 -13.79 0.09 3.31
CA LEU A 109 -13.81 -1.17 2.55
C LEU A 109 -15.25 -1.61 2.20
N LYS A 110 -16.23 -1.41 3.11
CA LYS A 110 -17.65 -1.66 2.83
C LYS A 110 -18.21 -0.72 1.77
N ASN A 111 -17.88 0.57 1.84
CA ASN A 111 -18.30 1.57 0.86
C ASN A 111 -17.74 1.27 -0.55
N TRP A 112 -16.52 0.73 -0.62
CA TRP A 112 -15.88 0.30 -1.87
C TRP A 112 -16.30 -1.10 -2.34
N ASN A 113 -17.20 -1.79 -1.62
CA ASN A 113 -17.57 -3.20 -1.86
C ASN A 113 -16.39 -4.17 -1.87
N LEU A 114 -15.31 -3.88 -1.11
CA LEU A 114 -14.13 -4.71 -0.98
C LEU A 114 -14.12 -5.55 0.30
N HIS A 115 -14.81 -5.12 1.36
CA HIS A 115 -14.78 -5.77 2.67
C HIS A 115 -15.06 -7.28 2.61
N GLN A 116 -15.97 -7.70 1.75
CA GLN A 116 -16.40 -9.09 1.61
C GLN A 116 -15.31 -10.07 1.15
N PHE A 117 -14.20 -9.56 0.60
CA PHE A 117 -13.11 -10.39 0.12
C PHE A 117 -12.09 -10.71 1.21
N PHE A 118 -12.03 -9.91 2.28
CA PHE A 118 -10.98 -10.00 3.28
C PHE A 118 -11.42 -10.77 4.52
N ASP A 119 -10.62 -11.76 4.88
CA ASP A 119 -10.78 -12.57 6.08
C ASP A 119 -10.12 -11.91 7.31
N ILE A 120 -9.12 -11.03 7.07
CA ILE A 120 -8.36 -10.30 8.11
C ILE A 120 -8.11 -8.86 7.63
N ILE A 121 -8.25 -7.90 8.55
CA ILE A 121 -7.95 -6.49 8.30
C ILE A 121 -7.04 -5.97 9.41
N ALA A 122 -5.75 -5.81 9.09
CA ALA A 122 -4.75 -5.20 9.94
C ALA A 122 -4.54 -3.74 9.51
N ALA A 123 -5.28 -2.82 10.13
CA ALA A 123 -5.20 -1.39 9.86
C ALA A 123 -4.52 -0.66 11.02
N SER A 124 -3.56 0.21 10.70
CA SER A 124 -2.65 0.78 11.68
C SER A 124 -3.32 1.57 12.80
N ALA A 125 -4.33 2.38 12.49
CA ALA A 125 -5.00 3.20 13.52
C ALA A 125 -5.79 2.33 14.51
N GLU A 126 -6.44 1.26 14.03
CA GLU A 126 -7.20 0.32 14.85
C GLU A 126 -6.29 -0.52 15.76
N LEU A 127 -5.07 -0.84 15.30
CA LEU A 127 -4.12 -1.67 16.04
C LEU A 127 -3.13 -0.87 16.89
N GLY A 128 -2.99 0.44 16.62
CA GLY A 128 -1.99 1.28 17.29
C GLY A 128 -0.55 1.02 16.86
N VAL A 129 -0.34 0.29 15.77
CA VAL A 129 0.96 -0.03 15.18
C VAL A 129 0.90 0.10 13.65
N ALA A 130 1.94 0.64 13.04
CA ALA A 130 1.97 0.96 11.60
C ALA A 130 3.17 0.34 10.90
N LYS A 131 3.03 -0.01 9.61
CA LYS A 131 4.17 -0.34 8.75
C LYS A 131 5.18 0.82 8.73
N PRO A 132 6.49 0.58 8.77
CA PRO A 132 7.19 -0.70 8.59
C PRO A 132 7.44 -1.51 9.87
N ASP A 133 6.79 -1.21 11.01
CA ASP A 133 6.94 -2.00 12.22
C ASP A 133 6.48 -3.45 11.96
N PRO A 134 7.35 -4.47 12.20
CA PRO A 134 7.01 -5.86 11.98
C PRO A 134 5.79 -6.33 12.78
N ALA A 135 5.48 -5.69 13.89
CA ALA A 135 4.38 -6.09 14.78
C ALA A 135 3.01 -6.12 14.08
N ILE A 136 2.75 -5.26 13.09
CA ILE A 136 1.49 -5.29 12.34
C ILE A 136 1.40 -6.55 11.44
N PHE A 137 2.52 -6.98 10.85
CA PHE A 137 2.60 -8.20 10.05
C PHE A 137 2.49 -9.44 10.92
N GLU A 138 3.21 -9.47 12.05
CA GLU A 138 3.15 -10.56 13.03
C GLU A 138 1.74 -10.74 13.59
N TRP A 139 1.04 -9.62 13.87
CA TRP A 139 -0.36 -9.65 14.27
C TRP A 139 -1.23 -10.30 13.18
N ALA A 140 -1.06 -9.89 11.92
CA ALA A 140 -1.84 -10.44 10.81
C ALA A 140 -1.56 -11.95 10.61
N LEU A 141 -0.30 -12.38 10.64
CA LEU A 141 0.08 -13.79 10.55
C LEU A 141 -0.49 -14.62 11.70
N LYS A 142 -0.49 -14.07 12.91
CA LYS A 142 -1.08 -14.71 14.09
C LYS A 142 -2.60 -14.90 13.96
N GLN A 143 -3.32 -13.86 13.47
CA GLN A 143 -4.77 -13.98 13.22
C GLN A 143 -5.06 -14.99 12.09
N ALA A 144 -4.16 -15.07 11.10
CA ALA A 144 -4.24 -16.00 9.98
C ALA A 144 -3.94 -17.45 10.35
N ASP A 145 -3.35 -17.70 11.52
CA ASP A 145 -2.72 -18.98 11.87
C ASP A 145 -1.80 -19.47 10.73
N CYS A 146 -0.93 -18.58 10.25
CA CYS A 146 -0.13 -18.75 9.05
C CYS A 146 1.36 -18.54 9.31
N CYS A 147 2.18 -19.48 8.82
CA CYS A 147 3.62 -19.30 8.77
C CYS A 147 3.98 -18.25 7.69
N PRO A 148 5.02 -17.41 7.91
CA PRO A 148 5.43 -16.40 6.93
C PRO A 148 5.62 -16.93 5.51
N GLN A 149 6.24 -18.11 5.36
CA GLN A 149 6.54 -18.75 4.07
C GLN A 149 5.27 -19.18 3.29
N ASN A 150 4.11 -19.19 3.92
CA ASN A 150 2.83 -19.50 3.29
C ASN A 150 2.00 -18.24 3.01
N ALA A 151 2.59 -17.08 3.20
CA ALA A 151 1.98 -15.79 2.97
C ALA A 151 2.76 -14.98 1.92
N VAL A 152 2.05 -14.13 1.19
CA VAL A 152 2.63 -13.12 0.32
C VAL A 152 2.08 -11.74 0.66
N MET A 153 2.95 -10.73 0.70
CA MET A 153 2.59 -9.31 0.79
C MET A 153 2.62 -8.68 -0.59
N VAL A 154 1.53 -8.05 -0.97
CA VAL A 154 1.38 -7.27 -2.21
C VAL A 154 1.22 -5.81 -1.85
N GLY A 155 2.13 -4.96 -2.31
CA GLY A 155 2.09 -3.53 -2.01
C GLY A 155 2.92 -2.72 -3.01
N ASP A 156 2.84 -1.39 -2.94
CA ASP A 156 3.56 -0.49 -3.84
C ASP A 156 4.87 0.03 -3.24
N ARG A 157 5.00 0.02 -1.90
CA ARG A 157 6.12 0.64 -1.19
C ARG A 157 7.19 -0.35 -0.78
N MET A 158 8.44 -0.03 -1.16
CA MET A 158 9.59 -0.87 -0.82
C MET A 158 9.92 -0.84 0.67
N ASP A 159 9.89 0.34 1.28
CA ASP A 159 10.20 0.55 2.69
C ASP A 159 9.13 0.02 3.66
N ASN A 160 7.85 0.20 3.29
CA ASN A 160 6.72 -0.13 4.18
C ASN A 160 6.16 -1.54 3.97
N ASP A 161 6.23 -2.08 2.74
CA ASP A 161 5.61 -3.35 2.40
C ASP A 161 6.66 -4.44 2.19
N MET A 162 7.65 -4.19 1.32
CA MET A 162 8.62 -5.20 0.91
C MET A 162 9.65 -5.49 2.00
N ALA A 163 10.28 -4.46 2.55
CA ALA A 163 11.32 -4.64 3.55
C ALA A 163 10.84 -5.41 4.80
N PRO A 164 9.73 -5.04 5.47
CA PRO A 164 9.26 -5.80 6.62
C PRO A 164 8.79 -7.21 6.24
N ALA A 165 8.17 -7.41 5.08
CA ALA A 165 7.77 -8.73 4.61
C ALA A 165 9.00 -9.64 4.41
N ASN A 166 10.03 -9.16 3.71
CA ASN A 166 11.26 -9.90 3.46
C ASN A 166 11.99 -10.27 4.77
N ARG A 167 12.08 -9.32 5.73
CA ARG A 167 12.70 -9.58 7.06
C ARG A 167 11.99 -10.67 7.85
N LEU A 168 10.68 -10.81 7.68
CA LEU A 168 9.87 -11.84 8.33
C LEU A 168 9.80 -13.15 7.55
N GLY A 169 10.34 -13.21 6.33
CA GLY A 169 10.25 -14.37 5.45
C GLY A 169 8.88 -14.55 4.80
N ILE A 170 8.11 -13.48 4.69
CA ILE A 170 6.88 -13.40 3.88
C ILE A 170 7.30 -13.12 2.45
N HIS A 171 6.74 -13.82 1.47
CA HIS A 171 6.97 -13.53 0.06
C HIS A 171 6.53 -12.12 -0.29
N SER A 172 7.27 -11.43 -1.16
CA SER A 172 7.02 -10.03 -1.47
C SER A 172 6.79 -9.80 -2.97
N ILE A 173 5.66 -9.17 -3.29
CA ILE A 173 5.32 -8.79 -4.67
C ILE A 173 5.06 -7.30 -4.70
N ARG A 174 5.93 -6.57 -5.39
CA ARG A 174 5.77 -5.14 -5.58
C ARG A 174 4.83 -4.85 -6.75
N LEU A 175 3.82 -4.02 -6.54
CA LEU A 175 3.00 -3.43 -7.59
C LEU A 175 3.53 -2.03 -7.92
N LYS A 176 4.08 -1.84 -9.14
CA LYS A 176 4.56 -0.53 -9.61
C LYS A 176 3.39 0.37 -10.02
N ARG A 177 2.78 1.02 -9.02
CA ARG A 177 1.61 1.87 -9.20
C ARG A 177 1.72 3.13 -8.34
N GLY A 178 1.01 4.19 -8.73
CA GLY A 178 1.00 5.45 -7.99
C GLY A 178 2.40 6.03 -7.77
N LEU A 179 2.61 6.64 -6.63
CA LEU A 179 3.91 7.19 -6.23
C LEU A 179 4.94 6.09 -5.94
N GLY A 180 4.49 4.92 -5.48
CA GLY A 180 5.35 3.77 -5.24
C GLY A 180 6.09 3.27 -6.48
N ALA A 181 5.59 3.57 -7.70
CA ALA A 181 6.28 3.24 -8.94
C ALA A 181 7.67 3.88 -9.08
N TYR A 182 7.89 5.00 -8.41
CA TYR A 182 9.13 5.79 -8.46
C TYR A 182 10.12 5.49 -7.33
N HIS A 183 9.76 4.62 -6.37
CA HIS A 183 10.67 4.18 -5.33
C HIS A 183 11.78 3.33 -5.93
N GLU A 184 13.01 3.57 -5.45
CA GLU A 184 14.19 2.76 -5.71
C GLU A 184 14.63 2.11 -4.39
N PRO A 185 15.11 0.84 -4.40
CA PRO A 185 15.52 0.17 -3.18
C PRO A 185 16.72 0.89 -2.56
N GLN A 186 16.65 1.12 -1.26
CA GLN A 186 17.73 1.75 -0.47
C GLN A 186 18.56 0.70 0.29
N SER A 187 18.08 -0.56 0.33
CA SER A 187 18.72 -1.69 1.01
C SER A 187 18.29 -3.01 0.37
N ASP A 188 19.04 -4.08 0.62
CA ASP A 188 18.78 -5.40 0.03
C ASP A 188 17.43 -5.98 0.46
N ASP A 189 16.98 -5.68 1.66
CA ASP A 189 15.67 -6.14 2.17
C ASP A 189 14.47 -5.41 1.57
N GLU A 190 14.69 -4.30 0.87
CA GLU A 190 13.66 -3.63 0.07
C GLU A 190 13.46 -4.26 -1.31
N ILE A 191 14.35 -5.16 -1.76
CA ILE A 191 14.24 -5.79 -3.06
C ILE A 191 13.12 -6.84 -3.03
N PRO A 192 12.04 -6.68 -3.84
CA PRO A 192 10.93 -7.62 -3.87
C PRO A 192 11.33 -8.91 -4.60
N GLU A 193 10.70 -10.04 -4.24
CA GLU A 193 10.86 -11.29 -4.99
C GLU A 193 10.32 -11.17 -6.43
N HIS A 194 9.18 -10.48 -6.57
CA HIS A 194 8.56 -10.20 -7.87
C HIS A 194 8.10 -8.75 -7.97
N THR A 195 8.07 -8.24 -9.19
CA THR A 195 7.51 -6.93 -9.51
C THR A 195 6.49 -7.06 -10.62
N ILE A 196 5.30 -6.49 -10.41
CA ILE A 196 4.20 -6.46 -11.38
C ILE A 196 3.79 -5.01 -11.67
N SER A 197 3.19 -4.77 -12.82
CA SER A 197 2.69 -3.45 -13.24
C SER A 197 1.17 -3.35 -13.19
N LYS A 198 0.48 -4.49 -13.20
CA LYS A 198 -0.97 -4.61 -13.06
C LYS A 198 -1.28 -5.65 -12.00
N LEU A 199 -2.32 -5.41 -11.22
CA LEU A 199 -2.71 -6.34 -10.17
C LEU A 199 -3.10 -7.72 -10.73
N SER A 200 -3.66 -7.76 -11.94
CA SER A 200 -4.02 -9.00 -12.62
C SER A 200 -2.84 -9.93 -12.91
N GLU A 201 -1.61 -9.40 -13.03
CA GLU A 201 -0.39 -10.22 -13.24
C GLU A 201 -0.10 -11.11 -12.01
N LEU A 202 -0.66 -10.78 -10.85
CA LEU A 202 -0.59 -11.61 -9.65
C LEU A 202 -1.17 -13.03 -9.89
N LEU A 203 -2.17 -13.13 -10.78
CA LEU A 203 -2.80 -14.39 -11.14
C LEU A 203 -1.90 -15.35 -11.92
N ASP A 204 -0.84 -14.86 -12.51
CA ASP A 204 0.16 -15.66 -13.24
C ASP A 204 1.29 -16.13 -12.28
N LEU A 205 1.43 -15.50 -11.12
CA LEU A 205 2.43 -15.84 -10.11
C LEU A 205 1.90 -16.82 -9.05
N LEU A 206 0.60 -16.77 -8.79
CA LEU A 206 -0.14 -17.55 -7.81
C LEU A 206 -1.12 -18.51 -8.48
#